data_bba5b8adf1605c3228805d8a698a0d29
#
_entry.id   bba5b8adf1605c3228805d8a698a0d29
#
_cell.length_a   1.000
_cell.length_b   1.000
_cell.length_c   1.000
_cell.angle_alpha   90.00
_cell.angle_beta   90.00
_cell.angle_gamma   90.00
#
_symmetry.space_group_name_H-M   'P 1'
#
loop_
_entity.id
_entity.type
_entity.pdbx_description
1 polymer ?
#
loop_
_entity_poly.entity_id
_entity_poly.type
_entity_poly.pdbx_seq_one_letter_code
_entity_poly.pdbx_strand_id
1 'polypeptide(L)'
;MARSRSTKNKSSAESSDGQRDWGQVLGLVYLGLGVLIFVALLTYDRSDLSSNTVPPNPVIQNWIGPFGAIVGKGLFFFFGAAAYLVPTICLGFGLAHFVPFLMYLIRSWRAPGAAMGLMFSVMGMFDLYDASLQSLTQAVMGSSSAGGVVGQVLNDAFIVKFFGRPGAFII
;
A
#
# COMPACT_ATOMS: atom_id res chain seq x y z
N MET A 1 -5.14 38.32 42.12
CA MET A 1 -5.62 37.08 41.42
C MET A 1 -5.43 37.06 39.90
N ALA A 2 -4.31 37.54 39.36
CA ALA A 2 -4.10 37.67 37.91
C ALA A 2 -2.96 36.78 37.34
N ARG A 3 -2.26 36.00 38.17
CA ARG A 3 -1.05 35.24 37.72
C ARG A 3 -1.31 33.79 37.22
N SER A 4 -2.51 33.24 37.47
CA SER A 4 -2.84 31.84 37.13
C SER A 4 -3.30 31.62 35.68
N ARG A 5 -3.76 32.66 34.97
CA ARG A 5 -4.24 32.52 33.57
C ARG A 5 -3.14 32.48 32.52
N SER A 6 -1.98 33.09 32.79
CA SER A 6 -0.87 33.20 31.82
C SER A 6 -0.10 31.91 31.65
N THR A 7 0.07 31.11 32.70
CA THR A 7 0.83 29.83 32.62
C THR A 7 0.06 28.73 31.91
N LYS A 8 -1.29 28.71 32.07
CA LYS A 8 -2.13 27.68 31.40
C LYS A 8 -2.21 27.88 29.88
N ASN A 9 -2.11 29.13 29.42
CA ASN A 9 -2.13 29.44 27.99
C ASN A 9 -0.79 29.08 27.30
N LYS A 10 0.33 29.18 28.02
CA LYS A 10 1.67 28.87 27.49
C LYS A 10 1.88 27.37 27.35
N SER A 11 1.44 26.56 28.33
CA SER A 11 1.54 25.10 28.27
C SER A 11 0.64 24.48 27.19
N SER A 12 -0.52 25.09 26.90
CA SER A 12 -1.41 24.64 25.82
C SER A 12 -0.88 24.99 24.43
N ALA A 13 -0.13 26.09 24.28
CA ALA A 13 0.51 26.47 23.02
C ALA A 13 1.73 25.59 22.73
N GLU A 14 2.57 25.31 23.73
CA GLU A 14 3.74 24.44 23.59
C GLU A 14 3.35 22.98 23.27
N SER A 15 2.29 22.48 23.87
CA SER A 15 1.79 21.12 23.55
C SER A 15 1.17 21.02 22.16
N SER A 16 0.54 22.08 21.64
CA SER A 16 -0.01 22.11 20.29
C SER A 16 1.07 22.23 19.21
N ASP A 17 2.15 22.90 19.50
CA ASP A 17 3.28 23.08 18.57
C ASP A 17 4.07 21.76 18.43
N GLY A 18 4.41 21.12 19.54
CA GLY A 18 5.06 19.81 19.52
C GLY A 18 4.24 18.71 18.84
N GLN A 19 2.91 18.72 18.98
CA GLN A 19 2.04 17.76 18.32
C GLN A 19 1.95 17.99 16.80
N ARG A 20 2.11 19.22 16.36
CA ARG A 20 2.13 19.61 14.95
C ARG A 20 3.42 19.19 14.28
N ASP A 21 4.55 19.32 14.97
CA ASP A 21 5.86 18.90 14.49
C ASP A 21 5.94 17.37 14.29
N TRP A 22 5.44 16.60 15.23
CA TRP A 22 5.34 15.15 15.09
C TRP A 22 4.45 14.69 13.93
N GLY A 23 3.36 15.40 13.68
CA GLY A 23 2.50 15.15 12.51
C GLY A 23 3.25 15.33 11.19
N GLN A 24 4.03 16.39 11.06
CA GLN A 24 4.82 16.66 9.86
C GLN A 24 5.93 15.62 9.65
N VAL A 25 6.61 15.19 10.72
CA VAL A 25 7.62 14.12 10.66
C VAL A 25 7.00 12.82 10.18
N LEU A 26 5.84 12.43 10.72
CA LEU A 26 5.11 11.24 10.26
C LEU A 26 4.70 11.37 8.78
N GLY A 27 4.23 12.53 8.36
CA GLY A 27 3.89 12.81 6.97
C GLY A 27 5.09 12.60 6.04
N LEU A 28 6.27 13.10 6.44
CA LEU A 28 7.51 12.92 5.67
C LEU A 28 7.93 11.46 5.59
N VAL A 29 7.80 10.71 6.69
CA VAL A 29 8.08 9.26 6.73
C VAL A 29 7.15 8.51 5.77
N TYR A 30 5.85 8.80 5.79
CA TYR A 30 4.90 8.17 4.85
C TYR A 30 5.21 8.50 3.40
N LEU A 31 5.56 9.75 3.08
CA LEU A 31 5.96 10.16 1.73
C LEU A 31 7.24 9.43 1.30
N GLY A 32 8.27 9.41 2.13
CA GLY A 32 9.52 8.72 1.84
C GLY A 32 9.31 7.21 1.62
N LEU A 33 8.56 6.57 2.50
CA LEU A 33 8.22 5.14 2.39
C LEU A 33 7.39 4.87 1.12
N GLY A 34 6.39 5.71 0.84
CA GLY A 34 5.57 5.60 -0.37
C GLY A 34 6.40 5.69 -1.64
N VAL A 35 7.31 6.66 -1.74
CA VAL A 35 8.22 6.80 -2.89
C VAL A 35 9.15 5.59 -3.01
N LEU A 36 9.76 5.13 -1.91
CA LEU A 36 10.65 3.98 -1.93
C LEU A 36 9.93 2.71 -2.41
N ILE A 37 8.75 2.43 -1.86
CA ILE A 37 7.95 1.25 -2.29
C ILE A 37 7.53 1.41 -3.75
N PHE A 38 7.13 2.61 -4.17
CA PHE A 38 6.71 2.86 -5.55
C PHE A 38 7.85 2.60 -6.54
N VAL A 39 9.05 3.12 -6.27
CA VAL A 39 10.24 2.87 -7.09
C VAL A 39 10.61 1.38 -7.07
N ALA A 40 10.55 0.72 -5.90
CA ALA A 40 10.81 -0.72 -5.79
C ALA A 40 9.88 -1.57 -6.67
N LEU A 41 8.59 -1.21 -6.74
CA LEU A 41 7.61 -1.90 -7.59
C LEU A 41 7.78 -1.59 -9.07
N LEU A 42 8.07 -0.32 -9.44
CA LEU A 42 8.29 0.08 -10.83
C LEU A 42 9.54 -0.55 -11.44
N THR A 43 10.57 -0.73 -10.63
CA THR A 43 11.85 -1.28 -11.08
C THR A 43 12.03 -2.76 -10.68
N TYR A 44 10.93 -3.43 -10.33
CA TYR A 44 10.96 -4.83 -9.96
C TYR A 44 11.29 -5.69 -11.17
N ASP A 45 12.33 -6.50 -11.03
CA ASP A 45 12.67 -7.56 -11.97
C ASP A 45 12.64 -8.90 -11.23
N ARG A 46 11.88 -9.84 -11.80
CA ARG A 46 11.73 -11.17 -11.23
C ARG A 46 13.08 -11.93 -11.16
N SER A 47 13.97 -11.66 -12.11
CA SER A 47 15.26 -12.34 -12.24
C SER A 47 16.31 -11.86 -11.23
N ASP A 48 16.04 -10.77 -10.48
CA ASP A 48 16.96 -10.26 -9.47
C ASP A 48 17.12 -11.20 -8.27
N LEU A 49 16.17 -12.11 -8.06
CA LEU A 49 16.18 -12.99 -6.90
C LEU A 49 16.41 -14.44 -7.32
N SER A 50 17.42 -15.06 -6.74
CA SER A 50 17.74 -16.50 -6.92
C SER A 50 16.61 -17.46 -6.54
N SER A 51 15.65 -16.98 -5.75
CA SER A 51 14.42 -17.71 -5.41
C SER A 51 13.39 -17.77 -6.53
N ASN A 52 13.55 -16.98 -7.58
CA ASN A 52 12.62 -16.92 -8.72
C ASN A 52 13.22 -17.53 -9.98
N THR A 53 14.52 -17.35 -10.21
CA THR A 53 15.24 -17.76 -11.42
C THR A 53 16.63 -18.29 -11.10
N VAL A 54 17.07 -19.28 -11.85
CA VAL A 54 18.42 -19.85 -11.76
C VAL A 54 19.03 -19.91 -13.17
N PRO A 55 20.14 -19.19 -13.42
CA PRO A 55 20.83 -18.25 -12.53
C PRO A 55 20.09 -16.92 -12.38
N PRO A 56 20.26 -16.20 -11.25
CA PRO A 56 19.73 -14.85 -11.09
C PRO A 56 20.52 -13.84 -11.94
N ASN A 57 20.00 -12.62 -12.06
CA ASN A 57 20.72 -11.52 -12.69
C ASN A 57 22.09 -11.32 -12.05
N PRO A 58 23.17 -11.17 -12.82
CA PRO A 58 24.50 -10.89 -12.27
C PRO A 58 24.57 -9.52 -11.59
N VAL A 59 23.72 -8.59 -11.96
CA VAL A 59 23.57 -7.27 -11.36
C VAL A 59 22.08 -7.05 -11.12
N ILE A 60 21.74 -6.66 -9.90
CA ILE A 60 20.36 -6.38 -9.51
C ILE A 60 19.85 -5.16 -10.25
N GLN A 61 18.73 -5.30 -10.95
CA GLN A 61 18.11 -4.25 -11.76
C GLN A 61 17.22 -3.32 -10.92
N ASN A 62 16.75 -3.78 -9.76
CA ASN A 62 15.92 -2.97 -8.87
C ASN A 62 16.71 -1.76 -8.34
N TRP A 63 16.18 -0.55 -8.54
CA TRP A 63 16.86 0.70 -8.15
C TRP A 63 17.04 0.86 -6.63
N ILE A 64 16.20 0.19 -5.84
CA ILE A 64 16.34 0.15 -4.37
C ILE A 64 17.29 -1.00 -3.94
N GLY A 65 17.83 -1.74 -4.92
CA GLY A 65 18.74 -2.86 -4.68
C GLY A 65 18.02 -4.12 -4.18
N PRO A 66 18.75 -5.03 -3.48
CA PRO A 66 18.20 -6.31 -3.03
C PRO A 66 16.97 -6.17 -2.15
N PHE A 67 16.96 -5.16 -1.30
CA PHE A 67 15.83 -4.87 -0.40
C PHE A 67 14.57 -4.53 -1.19
N GLY A 68 14.69 -3.67 -2.22
CA GLY A 68 13.57 -3.33 -3.10
C GLY A 68 13.04 -4.54 -3.86
N ALA A 69 13.91 -5.42 -4.36
CA ALA A 69 13.52 -6.65 -5.03
C ALA A 69 12.74 -7.60 -4.11
N ILE A 70 13.17 -7.75 -2.84
CA ILE A 70 12.47 -8.57 -1.84
C ILE A 70 11.11 -7.98 -1.49
N VAL A 71 11.04 -6.68 -1.24
CA VAL A 71 9.79 -5.96 -0.93
C VAL A 71 8.83 -6.05 -2.11
N GLY A 72 9.31 -5.81 -3.34
CA GLY A 72 8.51 -5.91 -4.56
C GLY A 72 7.94 -7.32 -4.75
N LYS A 73 8.78 -8.36 -4.58
CA LYS A 73 8.34 -9.76 -4.63
C LYS A 73 7.24 -10.04 -3.60
N GLY A 74 7.44 -9.63 -2.34
CA GLY A 74 6.45 -9.85 -1.28
C GLY A 74 5.13 -9.15 -1.60
N LEU A 75 5.17 -7.91 -2.02
CA LEU A 75 3.97 -7.14 -2.35
C LEU A 75 3.22 -7.74 -3.55
N PHE A 76 3.91 -8.12 -4.63
CA PHE A 76 3.28 -8.77 -5.77
C PHE A 76 2.73 -10.15 -5.41
N PHE A 77 3.42 -10.92 -4.57
CA PHE A 77 2.96 -12.22 -4.11
C PHE A 77 1.65 -12.12 -3.32
N PHE A 78 1.57 -11.20 -2.35
CA PHE A 78 0.38 -11.05 -1.52
C PHE A 78 -0.76 -10.32 -2.21
N PHE A 79 -0.46 -9.23 -2.92
CA PHE A 79 -1.45 -8.27 -3.43
C PHE A 79 -1.59 -8.27 -4.95
N GLY A 80 -0.72 -8.98 -5.67
CA GLY A 80 -0.72 -8.97 -7.13
C GLY A 80 -0.60 -7.56 -7.70
N ALA A 81 -1.38 -7.24 -8.72
CA ALA A 81 -1.41 -5.90 -9.34
C ALA A 81 -1.89 -4.81 -8.37
N ALA A 82 -2.70 -5.16 -7.36
CA ALA A 82 -3.13 -4.22 -6.33
C ALA A 82 -1.98 -3.75 -5.41
N ALA A 83 -0.79 -4.35 -5.50
CA ALA A 83 0.41 -3.90 -4.79
C ALA A 83 0.72 -2.41 -5.01
N TYR A 84 0.41 -1.87 -6.19
CA TYR A 84 0.57 -0.43 -6.48
C TYR A 84 -0.33 0.50 -5.66
N LEU A 85 -1.40 -0.01 -5.06
CA LEU A 85 -2.22 0.77 -4.13
C LEU A 85 -1.49 1.04 -2.81
N VAL A 86 -0.59 0.16 -2.39
CA VAL A 86 0.16 0.33 -1.13
C VAL A 86 0.95 1.65 -1.11
N PRO A 87 1.87 1.91 -2.07
CA PRO A 87 2.57 3.19 -2.11
C PRO A 87 1.62 4.36 -2.37
N THR A 88 0.56 4.19 -3.16
CA THR A 88 -0.43 5.26 -3.42
C THR A 88 -1.14 5.67 -2.13
N ILE A 89 -1.55 4.70 -1.30
CA ILE A 89 -2.15 4.95 0.01
C ILE A 89 -1.15 5.64 0.94
N CYS A 90 0.10 5.16 0.99
CA CYS A 90 1.17 5.79 1.79
C CYS A 90 1.39 7.26 1.38
N LEU A 91 1.47 7.53 0.08
CA LEU A 91 1.62 8.89 -0.44
C LEU A 91 0.40 9.76 -0.11
N GLY A 92 -0.81 9.22 -0.24
CA GLY A 92 -2.05 9.91 0.13
C GLY A 92 -2.09 10.30 1.60
N PHE A 93 -1.78 9.36 2.49
CA PHE A 93 -1.68 9.64 3.93
C PHE A 93 -0.53 10.59 4.25
N GLY A 94 0.63 10.43 3.63
CA GLY A 94 1.76 11.34 3.80
C GLY A 94 1.39 12.77 3.41
N LEU A 95 0.79 12.96 2.24
CA LEU A 95 0.37 14.27 1.73
C LEU A 95 -0.72 14.90 2.62
N ALA A 96 -1.59 14.08 3.21
CA ALA A 96 -2.66 14.55 4.10
C ALA A 96 -2.14 15.25 5.36
N HIS A 97 -0.89 15.01 5.77
CA HIS A 97 -0.26 15.75 6.87
C HIS A 97 0.14 17.18 6.52
N PHE A 98 0.31 17.48 5.23
CA PHE A 98 0.72 18.80 4.74
C PHE A 98 -0.42 19.60 4.15
N VAL A 99 -1.45 18.94 3.62
CA VAL A 99 -2.58 19.59 2.95
C VAL A 99 -3.79 19.63 3.88
N PRO A 100 -4.24 20.83 4.30
CA PRO A 100 -5.36 20.97 5.26
C PRO A 100 -6.66 20.31 4.77
N PHE A 101 -6.92 20.33 3.47
CA PHE A 101 -8.09 19.68 2.87
C PHE A 101 -8.07 18.15 3.05
N LEU A 102 -6.88 17.53 2.99
CA LEU A 102 -6.71 16.09 3.17
C LEU A 102 -6.59 15.68 4.65
N MET A 103 -6.49 16.65 5.56
CA MET A 103 -6.39 16.36 7.01
C MET A 103 -7.58 15.54 7.53
N TYR A 104 -8.71 15.58 6.84
CA TYR A 104 -9.86 14.71 7.12
C TYR A 104 -9.49 13.20 7.04
N LEU A 105 -8.60 12.82 6.11
CA LEU A 105 -8.13 11.44 5.95
C LEU A 105 -7.38 10.94 7.18
N ILE A 106 -6.62 11.82 7.84
CA ILE A 106 -5.84 11.45 9.03
C ILE A 106 -6.72 11.48 10.27
N ARG A 107 -7.65 12.43 10.34
CA ARG A 107 -8.49 12.66 11.51
C ARG A 107 -9.58 11.60 11.70
N SER A 108 -10.03 10.97 10.61
CA SER A 108 -11.07 9.96 10.63
C SER A 108 -10.46 8.56 10.61
N TRP A 109 -10.73 7.77 11.62
CA TRP A 109 -10.35 6.35 11.63
C TRP A 109 -11.02 5.53 10.52
N ARG A 110 -12.04 6.09 9.89
CA ARG A 110 -12.74 5.48 8.74
C ARG A 110 -11.89 5.45 7.47
N ALA A 111 -10.95 6.39 7.32
CA ALA A 111 -10.13 6.47 6.11
C ALA A 111 -9.18 5.28 5.94
N PRO A 112 -8.41 4.82 6.94
CA PRO A 112 -7.66 3.57 6.80
C PRO A 112 -8.55 2.36 6.53
N GLY A 113 -9.74 2.29 7.16
CA GLY A 113 -10.71 1.23 6.88
C GLY A 113 -11.22 1.24 5.43
N ALA A 114 -11.52 2.43 4.90
CA ALA A 114 -11.92 2.59 3.50
C ALA A 114 -10.77 2.24 2.53
N ALA A 115 -9.54 2.62 2.85
CA ALA A 115 -8.36 2.27 2.05
C ALA A 115 -8.13 0.75 2.01
N MET A 116 -8.28 0.06 3.14
CA MET A 116 -8.22 -1.40 3.20
C MET A 116 -9.37 -2.04 2.41
N GLY A 117 -10.60 -1.55 2.56
CA GLY A 117 -11.77 -2.03 1.80
C GLY A 117 -11.57 -1.87 0.30
N LEU A 118 -11.06 -0.71 -0.14
CA LEU A 118 -10.70 -0.47 -1.54
C LEU A 118 -9.65 -1.47 -2.03
N MET A 119 -8.61 -1.70 -1.23
CA MET A 119 -7.53 -2.61 -1.57
C MET A 119 -8.05 -4.04 -1.73
N PHE A 120 -8.87 -4.54 -0.80
CA PHE A 120 -9.49 -5.88 -0.90
C PHE A 120 -10.45 -5.98 -2.10
N SER A 121 -11.24 -4.95 -2.38
CA SER A 121 -12.13 -4.91 -3.54
C SER A 121 -11.36 -5.00 -4.85
N VAL A 122 -10.28 -4.24 -4.98
CA VAL A 122 -9.42 -4.26 -6.19
C VAL A 122 -8.70 -5.59 -6.36
N MET A 123 -8.21 -6.20 -5.25
CA MET A 123 -7.62 -7.54 -5.31
C MET A 123 -8.61 -8.60 -5.80
N GLY A 124 -9.82 -8.60 -5.23
CA GLY A 124 -10.88 -9.51 -5.66
C GLY A 124 -11.26 -9.32 -7.13
N MET A 125 -11.35 -8.07 -7.58
CA MET A 125 -11.63 -7.75 -8.98
C MET A 125 -10.52 -8.24 -9.90
N PHE A 126 -9.25 -8.00 -9.59
CA PHE A 126 -8.13 -8.47 -10.41
C PHE A 126 -8.06 -10.01 -10.48
N ASP A 127 -8.39 -10.71 -9.40
CA ASP A 127 -8.44 -12.17 -9.41
C ASP A 127 -9.58 -12.71 -10.30
N LEU A 128 -10.74 -12.07 -10.32
CA LEU A 128 -11.84 -12.43 -11.23
C LEU A 128 -11.46 -12.25 -12.72
N TYR A 129 -10.66 -11.24 -13.02
CA TYR A 129 -10.14 -10.97 -14.38
C TYR A 129 -8.80 -11.65 -14.66
N ASP A 130 -8.35 -12.58 -13.82
CA ASP A 130 -7.02 -13.21 -13.92
C ASP A 130 -6.76 -13.82 -15.30
N ALA A 131 -7.74 -14.49 -15.90
CA ALA A 131 -7.61 -15.10 -17.22
C ALA A 131 -7.20 -14.11 -18.34
N SER A 132 -7.64 -12.84 -18.22
CA SER A 132 -7.29 -11.78 -19.18
C SER A 132 -5.93 -11.12 -18.89
N LEU A 133 -5.49 -11.18 -17.63
CA LEU A 133 -4.27 -10.53 -17.14
C LEU A 133 -3.09 -11.51 -16.95
N GLN A 134 -3.34 -12.80 -17.11
CA GLN A 134 -2.38 -13.88 -16.77
C GLN A 134 -1.02 -13.73 -17.46
N SER A 135 -1.01 -13.31 -18.72
CA SER A 135 0.24 -13.08 -19.45
C SER A 135 1.10 -11.96 -18.84
N LEU A 136 0.46 -10.87 -18.41
CA LEU A 136 1.15 -9.75 -17.77
C LEU A 136 1.57 -10.10 -16.34
N THR A 137 0.71 -10.78 -15.61
CA THR A 137 0.93 -11.15 -14.20
C THR A 137 2.10 -12.12 -14.06
N GLN A 138 2.14 -13.16 -14.89
CA GLN A 138 3.21 -14.15 -14.86
C GLN A 138 4.53 -13.58 -15.40
N ALA A 139 4.49 -12.79 -16.46
CA ALA A 139 5.70 -12.23 -17.08
C ALA A 139 6.37 -11.18 -16.18
N VAL A 140 5.59 -10.27 -15.59
CA VAL A 140 6.13 -9.10 -14.87
C VAL A 140 6.20 -9.36 -13.37
N MET A 141 5.12 -9.86 -12.77
CA MET A 141 4.97 -9.93 -11.31
C MET A 141 5.43 -11.26 -10.72
N GLY A 142 5.39 -12.35 -11.51
CA GLY A 142 5.72 -13.69 -11.02
C GLY A 142 4.75 -14.21 -9.96
N SER A 143 3.58 -13.61 -9.83
CA SER A 143 2.52 -14.06 -8.93
C SER A 143 1.63 -15.12 -9.61
N SER A 144 0.98 -15.96 -8.81
CA SER A 144 0.08 -17.01 -9.28
C SER A 144 -1.26 -16.47 -9.78
N SER A 145 -1.64 -15.27 -9.36
CA SER A 145 -2.88 -14.59 -9.71
C SER A 145 -2.66 -13.09 -9.81
N ALA A 146 -3.48 -12.41 -10.63
CA ALA A 146 -3.48 -10.96 -10.76
C ALA A 146 -3.90 -10.25 -9.46
N GLY A 147 -4.74 -10.88 -8.64
CA GLY A 147 -5.12 -10.39 -7.29
C GLY A 147 -4.16 -10.81 -6.17
N GLY A 148 -3.10 -11.58 -6.49
CA GLY A 148 -2.20 -12.17 -5.51
C GLY A 148 -2.89 -13.24 -4.64
N VAL A 149 -2.15 -13.79 -3.66
CA VAL A 149 -2.68 -14.82 -2.76
C VAL A 149 -3.91 -14.34 -1.99
N VAL A 150 -3.92 -13.08 -1.57
CA VAL A 150 -5.05 -12.52 -0.81
C VAL A 150 -6.31 -12.42 -1.68
N GLY A 151 -6.19 -12.00 -2.95
CA GLY A 151 -7.30 -11.96 -3.89
C GLY A 151 -7.89 -13.35 -4.14
N GLN A 152 -7.03 -14.35 -4.37
CA GLN A 152 -7.47 -15.76 -4.53
C GLN A 152 -8.24 -16.25 -3.30
N VAL A 153 -7.69 -16.07 -2.10
CA VAL A 153 -8.34 -16.51 -0.86
C VAL A 153 -9.69 -15.81 -0.67
N LEU A 154 -9.78 -14.50 -0.97
CA LEU A 154 -11.03 -13.77 -0.88
C LEU A 154 -12.09 -14.33 -1.85
N ASN A 155 -11.72 -14.56 -3.10
CA ASN A 155 -12.66 -15.06 -4.09
C ASN A 155 -13.07 -16.51 -3.80
N ASP A 156 -12.11 -17.42 -3.60
CA ASP A 156 -12.39 -18.85 -3.44
C ASP A 156 -13.07 -19.16 -2.10
N ALA A 157 -12.63 -18.53 -1.01
CA ALA A 157 -13.16 -18.82 0.32
C ALA A 157 -14.49 -18.12 0.62
N PHE A 158 -14.72 -16.92 0.06
CA PHE A 158 -15.88 -16.11 0.40
C PHE A 158 -16.80 -15.87 -0.80
N ILE A 159 -16.32 -15.19 -1.84
CA ILE A 159 -17.20 -14.68 -2.90
C ILE A 159 -17.77 -15.81 -3.75
N VAL A 160 -16.90 -16.68 -4.27
CA VAL A 160 -17.34 -17.81 -5.12
C VAL A 160 -18.17 -18.83 -4.35
N LYS A 161 -17.85 -19.06 -3.07
CA LYS A 161 -18.58 -19.99 -2.22
C LYS A 161 -19.98 -19.52 -1.86
N PHE A 162 -20.19 -18.22 -1.66
CA PHE A 162 -21.50 -17.67 -1.26
C PHE A 162 -22.37 -17.26 -2.47
N PHE A 163 -21.77 -16.75 -3.54
CA PHE A 163 -22.49 -16.16 -4.66
C PHE A 163 -22.31 -16.92 -5.98
N GLY A 164 -21.40 -17.88 -6.04
CA GLY A 164 -20.99 -18.54 -7.29
C GLY A 164 -20.17 -17.59 -8.17
N ARG A 165 -19.50 -18.13 -9.21
CA ARG A 165 -18.71 -17.34 -10.15
C ARG A 165 -19.50 -16.22 -10.85
N PRO A 166 -20.74 -16.46 -11.37
CA PRO A 166 -21.53 -15.40 -11.97
C PRO A 166 -21.91 -14.30 -10.97
N GLY A 167 -22.22 -14.64 -9.72
CA GLY A 167 -22.55 -13.69 -8.67
C GLY A 167 -21.39 -12.80 -8.25
N ALA A 168 -20.17 -13.31 -8.33
CA ALA A 168 -18.95 -12.57 -7.97
C ALA A 168 -18.65 -11.38 -8.90
N PHE A 169 -19.19 -11.38 -10.14
CA PHE A 169 -19.07 -10.26 -11.08
C PHE A 169 -20.11 -9.15 -10.86
N ILE A 170 -21.11 -9.41 -10.03
CA ILE A 170 -22.23 -8.46 -9.80
C ILE A 170 -21.98 -7.62 -8.54
N ILE A 171 -21.13 -8.09 -7.63
CA ILE A 171 -20.77 -7.44 -6.36
C ILE A 171 -19.52 -6.58 -6.52
#